data_39142cbe312762f518611b420235e7cc
#
_entry.id   39142cbe312762f518611b420235e7cc
#
_cell.length_a   1.000
_cell.length_b   1.000
_cell.length_c   1.000
_cell.angle_alpha   90.00
_cell.angle_beta   90.00
_cell.angle_gamma   90.00
#
_symmetry.space_group_name_H-M   'P 1'
#
loop_
_entity.id
_entity.type
_entity.pdbx_description
1 polymer ?
#
loop_
_entity_poly.entity_id
_entity_poly.type
_entity_poly.pdbx_seq_one_letter_code
_entity_poly.pdbx_strand_id
1 'polypeptide(L)'
;DKYIECDPEYKSIDSFLNSLPAAIGPIVYREGPAVGGLAAGKHVWAVGNKILVRALFWRKDIFQDAGLGPEKPPKNWDELIEYARRIADPARDKYGISMAGGAQSSWDFMSYLWSAGADAVTQDKKTGEWRAAFGTREAAVALDFYMRLATERWQDSDGTVQHGYSTLNSDERSVKLAQQAGKLGMYSQYLGDDRMGGEVDPALVGIAPFPAGPSGRGATEINATLNGIFAGIVGRNNSEGKFVPAEKIRDAAWKYISFMNSKRARKIYAETMVNLGQGRSLSPTYLREFGYTEYLKYFPPSWEQAFNQALENGKPEPYGRNCQMVYIYLTQPIDEAMQLFRDGKLPEGDSPEAKEKRLDMLQEILKKAENRTNARMIGHIEPQEQQKRTTVAIIVAIIIACVFCFVIYNIWKVFSPKDSYSGKKRGWDFKRNWLGYLIMIPALVSILLWTYYPMLTGSQLFFQDYRVVGDSRWVGFDNLAGVLFSDEWWSAIWNTFRYMMFTLTLGFLAPIVLAILLQEVSH
;
A
#
# COMPACT_ATOMS: atom_id res chain seq x y z
N ASP A 1 25.77 -9.03 -7.17
CA ASP A 1 26.35 -10.03 -8.08
C ASP A 1 27.51 -10.76 -7.40
N LYS A 2 28.62 -10.09 -7.06
CA LYS A 2 29.82 -10.65 -6.41
C LYS A 2 29.51 -11.67 -5.30
N TYR A 3 28.56 -11.34 -4.45
CA TYR A 3 28.19 -12.20 -3.32
C TYR A 3 27.45 -13.47 -3.76
N ILE A 4 26.62 -13.38 -4.78
CA ILE A 4 25.90 -14.54 -5.36
C ILE A 4 26.89 -15.48 -6.04
N GLU A 5 27.84 -14.94 -6.83
CA GLU A 5 28.85 -15.72 -7.57
C GLU A 5 29.82 -16.43 -6.63
N CYS A 6 30.10 -15.85 -5.46
CA CYS A 6 30.95 -16.45 -4.42
C CYS A 6 30.21 -17.33 -3.43
N ASP A 7 28.87 -17.38 -3.48
CA ASP A 7 28.08 -18.17 -2.54
C ASP A 7 28.15 -19.67 -2.90
N PRO A 8 28.43 -20.56 -1.92
CA PRO A 8 28.55 -21.99 -2.17
C PRO A 8 27.27 -22.65 -2.69
N GLU A 9 26.09 -22.09 -2.35
CA GLU A 9 24.79 -22.61 -2.74
C GLU A 9 24.44 -22.21 -4.18
N TYR A 10 24.69 -20.95 -4.55
CA TYR A 10 24.28 -20.42 -5.86
C TYR A 10 25.35 -20.55 -6.94
N LYS A 11 26.60 -20.22 -6.67
CA LYS A 11 27.79 -20.30 -7.56
C LYS A 11 27.74 -19.41 -8.81
N SER A 12 26.56 -19.00 -9.27
CA SER A 12 26.38 -18.09 -10.39
C SER A 12 25.02 -17.38 -10.31
N ILE A 13 24.88 -16.24 -11.00
CA ILE A 13 23.60 -15.51 -11.11
C ILE A 13 22.55 -16.40 -11.80
N ASP A 14 22.91 -17.13 -12.85
CA ASP A 14 21.98 -18.01 -13.55
C ASP A 14 21.46 -19.14 -12.65
N SER A 15 22.35 -19.76 -11.88
CA SER A 15 21.95 -20.80 -10.92
C SER A 15 21.02 -20.24 -9.84
N PHE A 16 21.31 -19.04 -9.35
CA PHE A 16 20.43 -18.35 -8.41
C PHE A 16 19.05 -18.07 -9.01
N LEU A 17 18.98 -17.51 -10.22
CA LEU A 17 17.71 -17.19 -10.90
C LEU A 17 16.89 -18.45 -11.19
N ASN A 18 17.53 -19.55 -11.59
CA ASN A 18 16.87 -20.83 -11.83
C ASN A 18 16.34 -21.49 -10.55
N SER A 19 16.80 -21.08 -9.38
CA SER A 19 16.27 -21.54 -8.08
C SER A 19 14.99 -20.82 -7.66
N LEU A 20 14.62 -19.73 -8.34
CA LEU A 20 13.46 -18.91 -8.02
C LEU A 20 12.29 -19.21 -8.97
N PRO A 21 11.02 -19.01 -8.52
CA PRO A 21 9.89 -18.97 -9.43
C PRO A 21 10.12 -17.93 -10.54
N ALA A 22 9.71 -18.24 -11.77
CA ALA A 22 9.92 -17.38 -12.94
C ALA A 22 9.39 -15.95 -12.75
N ALA A 23 8.30 -15.77 -11.99
CA ALA A 23 7.73 -14.47 -11.69
C ALA A 23 8.60 -13.60 -10.75
N ILE A 24 9.46 -14.21 -9.92
CA ILE A 24 10.33 -13.50 -8.96
C ILE A 24 11.64 -13.05 -9.60
N GLY A 25 12.14 -13.79 -10.59
CA GLY A 25 13.39 -13.47 -11.28
C GLY A 25 13.51 -12.01 -11.72
N PRO A 26 12.53 -11.45 -12.46
CA PRO A 26 12.55 -10.05 -12.92
C PRO A 26 12.50 -9.01 -11.79
N ILE A 27 12.01 -9.36 -10.61
CA ILE A 27 11.99 -8.46 -9.45
C ILE A 27 13.39 -8.31 -8.88
N VAL A 28 14.08 -9.43 -8.70
CA VAL A 28 15.39 -9.46 -8.02
C VAL A 28 16.56 -9.14 -8.96
N TYR A 29 16.43 -9.42 -10.25
CA TYR A 29 17.48 -9.20 -11.26
C TYR A 29 16.99 -8.28 -12.37
N ARG A 30 17.31 -6.99 -12.28
CA ARG A 30 16.79 -5.94 -13.16
C ARG A 30 17.77 -4.78 -13.32
N GLU A 31 17.53 -3.96 -14.35
CA GLU A 31 18.24 -2.69 -14.54
C GLU A 31 18.07 -1.77 -13.34
N GLY A 32 19.13 -1.09 -12.97
CA GLY A 32 19.13 -0.09 -11.92
C GLY A 32 20.19 0.99 -12.09
N PRO A 33 20.08 2.11 -11.36
CA PRO A 33 21.02 3.21 -11.43
C PRO A 33 22.38 2.83 -10.82
N ALA A 34 23.41 3.60 -11.16
CA ALA A 34 24.68 3.52 -10.45
C ALA A 34 24.48 3.89 -8.97
N VAL A 35 24.85 2.99 -8.06
CA VAL A 35 24.65 3.17 -6.62
C VAL A 35 25.60 2.30 -5.80
N GLY A 36 26.08 2.81 -4.67
CA GLY A 36 26.89 2.04 -3.73
C GLY A 36 28.20 1.45 -4.32
N GLY A 37 28.76 2.09 -5.35
CA GLY A 37 29.94 1.62 -6.06
C GLY A 37 29.65 0.65 -7.20
N LEU A 38 28.38 0.32 -7.49
CA LEU A 38 27.97 -0.41 -8.69
C LEU A 38 27.75 0.56 -9.86
N ALA A 39 28.16 0.18 -11.06
CA ALA A 39 27.79 0.89 -12.28
C ALA A 39 26.29 0.75 -12.55
N ALA A 40 25.71 1.64 -13.37
CA ALA A 40 24.36 1.45 -13.87
C ALA A 40 24.32 0.18 -14.75
N GLY A 41 23.27 -0.62 -14.59
CA GLY A 41 23.12 -1.86 -15.34
C GLY A 41 22.24 -2.88 -14.63
N LYS A 42 22.25 -4.09 -15.15
CA LYS A 42 21.45 -5.21 -14.65
C LYS A 42 22.18 -5.94 -13.53
N HIS A 43 21.60 -5.96 -12.34
CA HIS A 43 22.21 -6.54 -11.15
C HIS A 43 21.17 -7.29 -10.31
N VAL A 44 21.67 -8.20 -9.45
CA VAL A 44 20.87 -8.81 -8.38
C VAL A 44 20.76 -7.80 -7.24
N TRP A 45 19.56 -7.28 -7.03
CA TRP A 45 19.25 -6.26 -6.03
C TRP A 45 18.81 -6.82 -4.68
N ALA A 46 18.26 -8.03 -4.69
CA ALA A 46 17.78 -8.70 -3.50
C ALA A 46 17.83 -10.22 -3.64
N VAL A 47 17.86 -10.91 -2.52
CA VAL A 47 17.67 -12.36 -2.45
C VAL A 47 16.29 -12.63 -1.90
N GLY A 48 15.48 -13.40 -2.64
CA GLY A 48 14.14 -13.80 -2.24
C GLY A 48 14.18 -15.05 -1.36
N ASN A 49 13.41 -14.99 -0.27
CA ASN A 49 13.08 -16.19 0.50
C ASN A 49 11.59 -16.16 0.85
N LYS A 50 11.06 -17.30 1.32
CA LYS A 50 9.64 -17.41 1.71
C LYS A 50 8.69 -16.94 0.61
N ILE A 51 8.57 -17.77 -0.40
CA ILE A 51 7.63 -17.55 -1.50
C ILE A 51 6.21 -17.65 -0.98
N LEU A 52 5.40 -16.65 -1.30
CA LEU A 52 4.01 -16.56 -0.93
C LEU A 52 3.16 -16.47 -2.19
N VAL A 53 2.08 -17.22 -2.25
CA VAL A 53 1.09 -17.13 -3.32
C VAL A 53 -0.29 -16.93 -2.70
N ARG A 54 -1.15 -16.16 -3.33
CA ARG A 54 -2.56 -16.09 -2.92
C ARG A 54 -3.34 -17.28 -3.46
N ALA A 55 -4.21 -17.84 -2.62
CA ALA A 55 -5.12 -18.91 -2.99
C ALA A 55 -6.50 -18.67 -2.40
N LEU A 56 -7.50 -19.34 -2.95
CA LEU A 56 -8.84 -19.38 -2.40
C LEU A 56 -8.90 -20.46 -1.31
N PHE A 57 -9.36 -20.07 -0.14
CA PHE A 57 -9.69 -20.95 0.97
C PHE A 57 -11.19 -21.03 1.15
N TRP A 58 -11.69 -22.18 1.55
CA TRP A 58 -13.10 -22.31 1.92
C TRP A 58 -13.28 -23.21 3.13
N ARG A 59 -14.40 -23.03 3.83
CA ARG A 59 -14.84 -23.85 4.95
C ARG A 59 -15.71 -24.98 4.44
N LYS A 60 -15.23 -26.24 4.59
CA LYS A 60 -15.91 -27.46 4.13
C LYS A 60 -17.22 -27.69 4.83
N ASP A 61 -17.29 -27.43 6.14
CA ASP A 61 -18.51 -27.53 6.95
C ASP A 61 -19.58 -26.53 6.50
N ILE A 62 -19.18 -25.26 6.23
CA ILE A 62 -20.10 -24.24 5.74
C ILE A 62 -20.62 -24.59 4.33
N PHE A 63 -19.75 -25.14 3.46
CA PHE A 63 -20.18 -25.63 2.15
C PHE A 63 -21.22 -26.75 2.28
N GLN A 64 -21.00 -27.69 3.17
CA GLN A 64 -21.95 -28.79 3.43
C GLN A 64 -23.29 -28.24 3.95
N ASP A 65 -23.29 -27.31 4.89
CA ASP A 65 -24.49 -26.65 5.40
C ASP A 65 -25.28 -25.92 4.31
N ALA A 66 -24.59 -25.32 3.34
CA ALA A 66 -25.18 -24.62 2.19
C ALA A 66 -25.61 -25.57 1.04
N GLY A 67 -25.48 -26.91 1.23
CA GLY A 67 -25.78 -27.90 0.18
C GLY A 67 -24.78 -27.89 -0.97
N LEU A 68 -23.57 -27.37 -0.75
CA LEU A 68 -22.44 -27.42 -1.68
C LEU A 68 -21.57 -28.65 -1.38
N GLY A 69 -20.88 -29.15 -2.41
CA GLY A 69 -19.92 -30.23 -2.19
C GLY A 69 -18.72 -29.75 -1.37
N PRO A 70 -18.43 -30.36 -0.19
CA PRO A 70 -17.38 -29.88 0.71
C PRO A 70 -15.97 -29.91 0.08
N GLU A 71 -15.75 -30.76 -0.93
CA GLU A 71 -14.49 -30.91 -1.67
C GLU A 71 -14.54 -30.28 -3.07
N LYS A 72 -15.55 -29.46 -3.38
CA LYS A 72 -15.75 -28.85 -4.69
C LYS A 72 -15.62 -27.32 -4.61
N PRO A 73 -14.40 -26.76 -4.78
CA PRO A 73 -14.23 -25.32 -4.83
C PRO A 73 -14.84 -24.73 -6.12
N PRO A 74 -15.20 -23.44 -6.12
CA PRO A 74 -15.61 -22.74 -7.34
C PRO A 74 -14.45 -22.66 -8.33
N LYS A 75 -14.71 -22.98 -9.61
CA LYS A 75 -13.70 -23.01 -10.68
C LYS A 75 -13.58 -21.70 -11.43
N ASN A 76 -14.65 -20.93 -11.45
CA ASN A 76 -14.76 -19.66 -12.17
C ASN A 76 -15.58 -18.65 -11.37
N TRP A 77 -15.67 -17.45 -11.86
CA TRP A 77 -16.38 -16.36 -11.19
C TRP A 77 -17.89 -16.59 -11.05
N ASP A 78 -18.51 -17.27 -12.01
CA ASP A 78 -19.94 -17.58 -11.94
C ASP A 78 -20.23 -18.56 -10.80
N GLU A 79 -19.41 -19.58 -10.67
CA GLU A 79 -19.49 -20.50 -9.51
C GLU A 79 -19.13 -19.79 -8.20
N LEU A 80 -18.16 -18.87 -8.21
CA LEU A 80 -17.75 -18.12 -7.02
C LEU A 80 -18.92 -17.29 -6.45
N ILE A 81 -19.60 -16.53 -7.30
CA ILE A 81 -20.73 -15.70 -6.86
C ILE A 81 -21.95 -16.55 -6.49
N GLU A 82 -22.20 -17.64 -7.21
CA GLU A 82 -23.28 -18.59 -6.89
C GLU A 82 -23.05 -19.24 -5.51
N TYR A 83 -21.82 -19.67 -5.22
CA TYR A 83 -21.47 -20.26 -3.92
C TYR A 83 -21.55 -19.20 -2.80
N ALA A 84 -21.07 -17.99 -3.08
CA ALA A 84 -21.18 -16.90 -2.12
C ALA A 84 -22.65 -16.59 -1.78
N ARG A 85 -23.53 -16.58 -2.78
CA ARG A 85 -24.98 -16.40 -2.62
C ARG A 85 -25.60 -17.49 -1.75
N ARG A 86 -25.26 -18.75 -2.00
CA ARG A 86 -25.83 -19.89 -1.26
C ARG A 86 -25.41 -19.93 0.21
N ILE A 87 -24.23 -19.40 0.50
CA ILE A 87 -23.68 -19.38 1.87
C ILE A 87 -24.18 -18.18 2.65
N ALA A 88 -24.41 -17.04 1.99
CA ALA A 88 -24.79 -15.80 2.65
C ALA A 88 -26.12 -15.95 3.40
N ASP A 89 -26.09 -15.70 4.70
CA ASP A 89 -27.24 -15.70 5.61
C ASP A 89 -27.05 -14.56 6.62
N PRO A 90 -27.47 -13.35 6.26
CA PRO A 90 -27.30 -12.17 7.12
C PRO A 90 -28.01 -12.30 8.47
N ALA A 91 -29.10 -13.04 8.56
CA ALA A 91 -29.83 -13.27 9.80
C ALA A 91 -28.99 -14.06 10.82
N ARG A 92 -28.06 -14.89 10.33
CA ARG A 92 -27.11 -15.66 11.14
C ARG A 92 -25.69 -15.09 11.11
N ASP A 93 -25.52 -13.88 10.58
CA ASP A 93 -24.22 -13.22 10.44
C ASP A 93 -23.22 -14.09 9.66
N LYS A 94 -23.71 -14.80 8.60
CA LYS A 94 -22.91 -15.62 7.70
C LYS A 94 -22.68 -14.93 6.38
N TYR A 95 -21.44 -14.95 5.92
CA TYR A 95 -20.99 -14.32 4.68
C TYR A 95 -20.39 -15.35 3.72
N GLY A 96 -20.71 -15.20 2.44
CA GLY A 96 -20.22 -16.10 1.39
C GLY A 96 -18.72 -15.96 1.15
N ILE A 97 -18.22 -14.73 1.13
CA ILE A 97 -16.80 -14.43 0.83
C ILE A 97 -16.32 -13.22 1.62
N SER A 98 -15.04 -13.19 1.96
CA SER A 98 -14.41 -11.97 2.49
C SER A 98 -14.02 -11.02 1.37
N MET A 99 -14.17 -9.73 1.62
CA MET A 99 -13.61 -8.66 0.80
C MET A 99 -12.89 -7.66 1.70
N ALA A 100 -11.72 -7.24 1.26
CA ALA A 100 -10.99 -6.19 1.93
C ALA A 100 -11.62 -4.82 1.65
N GLY A 101 -11.66 -3.95 2.66
CA GLY A 101 -12.11 -2.56 2.53
C GLY A 101 -10.97 -1.57 2.70
N GLY A 102 -11.23 -0.30 2.36
CA GLY A 102 -10.26 0.79 2.49
C GLY A 102 -8.96 0.53 1.72
N ALA A 103 -7.82 0.83 2.32
CA ALA A 103 -6.51 0.72 1.67
C ALA A 103 -6.13 -0.70 1.23
N GLN A 104 -6.78 -1.73 1.77
CA GLN A 104 -6.53 -3.13 1.41
C GLN A 104 -7.36 -3.60 0.20
N SER A 105 -8.36 -2.83 -0.23
CA SER A 105 -9.25 -3.24 -1.33
C SER A 105 -8.53 -3.43 -2.65
N SER A 106 -7.55 -2.60 -2.97
CA SER A 106 -6.76 -2.72 -4.19
C SER A 106 -5.90 -3.99 -4.22
N TRP A 107 -5.35 -4.40 -3.08
CA TRP A 107 -4.59 -5.65 -2.96
C TRP A 107 -5.46 -6.88 -3.22
N ASP A 108 -6.66 -6.90 -2.66
CA ASP A 108 -7.61 -7.98 -2.87
C ASP A 108 -8.13 -7.99 -4.32
N PHE A 109 -8.38 -6.81 -4.87
CA PHE A 109 -8.86 -6.62 -6.24
C PHE A 109 -7.88 -7.09 -7.32
N MET A 110 -6.57 -7.12 -7.05
CA MET A 110 -5.55 -7.53 -8.04
C MET A 110 -5.81 -8.90 -8.65
N SER A 111 -6.24 -9.87 -7.86
CA SER A 111 -6.53 -11.22 -8.35
C SER A 111 -7.70 -11.22 -9.36
N TYR A 112 -8.70 -10.38 -9.14
CA TYR A 112 -9.82 -10.20 -10.07
C TYR A 112 -9.37 -9.47 -11.33
N LEU A 113 -8.60 -8.39 -11.18
CA LEU A 113 -8.06 -7.62 -12.31
C LEU A 113 -7.29 -8.52 -13.28
N TRP A 114 -6.34 -9.31 -12.77
CA TRP A 114 -5.54 -10.22 -13.58
C TRP A 114 -6.34 -11.39 -14.15
N SER A 115 -7.30 -11.93 -13.40
CA SER A 115 -8.17 -13.00 -13.89
C SER A 115 -9.12 -12.53 -15.00
N ALA A 116 -9.45 -11.24 -15.06
CA ALA A 116 -10.18 -10.64 -16.16
C ALA A 116 -9.32 -10.47 -17.42
N GLY A 117 -7.99 -10.53 -17.31
CA GLY A 117 -7.06 -10.30 -18.42
C GLY A 117 -6.46 -8.90 -18.47
N ALA A 118 -6.78 -8.04 -17.49
CA ALA A 118 -6.18 -6.72 -17.34
C ALA A 118 -4.85 -6.78 -16.56
N ASP A 119 -4.07 -5.71 -16.67
CA ASP A 119 -2.86 -5.51 -15.88
C ASP A 119 -2.93 -4.21 -15.09
N ALA A 120 -2.35 -4.20 -13.91
CA ALA A 120 -2.25 -2.99 -13.09
C ALA A 120 -1.18 -2.05 -13.65
N VAL A 121 -0.07 -2.59 -14.10
CA VAL A 121 1.06 -1.87 -14.71
C VAL A 121 1.59 -2.61 -15.92
N THR A 122 2.14 -1.87 -16.86
CA THR A 122 2.88 -2.42 -18.00
C THR A 122 4.20 -1.70 -18.17
N GLN A 123 5.19 -2.38 -18.72
CA GLN A 123 6.47 -1.78 -19.04
C GLN A 123 6.56 -1.55 -20.54
N ASP A 124 6.82 -0.33 -20.96
CA ASP A 124 7.13 -0.01 -22.34
C ASP A 124 8.46 -0.68 -22.73
N LYS A 125 8.40 -1.57 -23.74
CA LYS A 125 9.58 -2.36 -24.16
C LYS A 125 10.68 -1.52 -24.81
N LYS A 126 10.35 -0.31 -25.30
CA LYS A 126 11.30 0.57 -25.99
C LYS A 126 12.00 1.51 -25.01
N THR A 127 11.22 2.10 -24.09
CA THR A 127 11.72 3.09 -23.14
C THR A 127 12.11 2.47 -21.79
N GLY A 128 11.61 1.28 -21.47
CA GLY A 128 11.74 0.66 -20.16
C GLY A 128 10.89 1.31 -19.08
N GLU A 129 10.07 2.31 -19.41
CA GLU A 129 9.21 3.00 -18.47
C GLU A 129 8.01 2.15 -18.05
N TRP A 130 7.71 2.19 -16.77
CA TRP A 130 6.54 1.55 -16.21
C TRP A 130 5.36 2.52 -16.21
N ARG A 131 4.19 2.02 -16.63
CA ARG A 131 2.94 2.78 -16.68
C ARG A 131 1.82 1.99 -16.03
N ALA A 132 0.90 2.68 -15.35
CA ALA A 132 -0.39 2.11 -15.00
C ALA A 132 -1.16 1.75 -16.28
N ALA A 133 -1.87 0.62 -16.25
CA ALA A 133 -2.52 0.03 -17.43
C ALA A 133 -3.89 -0.58 -17.09
N PHE A 134 -4.59 -0.05 -16.10
CA PHE A 134 -5.86 -0.59 -15.62
C PHE A 134 -7.10 0.16 -16.13
N GLY A 135 -6.96 1.12 -17.05
CA GLY A 135 -8.08 1.86 -17.69
C GLY A 135 -8.76 1.10 -18.83
N THR A 136 -8.76 -0.23 -18.79
CA THR A 136 -9.25 -1.10 -19.89
C THR A 136 -10.66 -1.62 -19.63
N ARG A 137 -11.28 -2.20 -20.67
CA ARG A 137 -12.59 -2.83 -20.56
C ARG A 137 -12.57 -4.05 -19.65
N GLU A 138 -11.51 -4.84 -19.73
CA GLU A 138 -11.29 -6.01 -18.89
C GLU A 138 -11.20 -5.63 -17.40
N ALA A 139 -10.53 -4.51 -17.10
CA ALA A 139 -10.49 -3.97 -15.75
C ALA A 139 -11.86 -3.50 -15.26
N ALA A 140 -12.68 -2.91 -16.14
CA ALA A 140 -14.06 -2.54 -15.80
C ALA A 140 -14.93 -3.77 -15.52
N VAL A 141 -14.75 -4.86 -16.27
CA VAL A 141 -15.42 -6.15 -16.00
C VAL A 141 -14.99 -6.72 -14.64
N ALA A 142 -13.70 -6.62 -14.32
CA ALA A 142 -13.21 -7.04 -13.00
C ALA A 142 -13.81 -6.21 -11.86
N LEU A 143 -13.90 -4.90 -12.04
CA LEU A 143 -14.46 -3.99 -11.03
C LEU A 143 -15.96 -4.22 -10.86
N ASP A 144 -16.71 -4.42 -11.95
CA ASP A 144 -18.13 -4.76 -11.91
C ASP A 144 -18.37 -6.05 -11.10
N PHE A 145 -17.61 -7.11 -11.39
CA PHE A 145 -17.72 -8.37 -10.67
C PHE A 145 -17.37 -8.20 -9.18
N TYR A 146 -16.25 -7.52 -8.89
CA TYR A 146 -15.81 -7.29 -7.50
C TYR A 146 -16.85 -6.51 -6.70
N MET A 147 -17.45 -5.48 -7.30
CA MET A 147 -18.53 -4.72 -6.68
C MET A 147 -19.79 -5.56 -6.43
N ARG A 148 -20.18 -6.42 -7.38
CA ARG A 148 -21.37 -7.28 -7.24
C ARG A 148 -21.29 -8.18 -6.02
N LEU A 149 -20.11 -8.67 -5.65
CA LEU A 149 -19.91 -9.45 -4.42
C LEU A 149 -20.35 -8.70 -3.16
N ALA A 150 -20.26 -7.38 -3.14
CA ALA A 150 -20.60 -6.54 -2.01
C ALA A 150 -21.95 -5.83 -2.14
N THR A 151 -22.53 -5.76 -3.34
CA THR A 151 -23.61 -4.83 -3.62
C THR A 151 -24.81 -5.44 -4.35
N GLU A 152 -24.67 -6.63 -4.95
CA GLU A 152 -25.75 -7.28 -5.69
C GLU A 152 -26.99 -7.42 -4.81
N ARG A 153 -28.15 -6.96 -5.33
CA ARG A 153 -29.43 -6.98 -4.60
C ARG A 153 -30.08 -8.35 -4.74
N TRP A 154 -30.48 -8.92 -3.62
CA TRP A 154 -31.17 -10.21 -3.57
C TRP A 154 -32.19 -10.26 -2.45
N GLN A 155 -33.11 -11.23 -2.49
CA GLN A 155 -34.04 -11.48 -1.41
C GLN A 155 -33.66 -12.76 -0.68
N ASP A 156 -33.64 -12.69 0.64
CA ASP A 156 -33.46 -13.86 1.48
C ASP A 156 -34.76 -14.71 1.59
N SER A 157 -34.68 -15.79 2.35
CA SER A 157 -35.82 -16.70 2.55
C SER A 157 -37.06 -16.05 3.19
N ASP A 158 -36.86 -14.95 3.89
CA ASP A 158 -37.94 -14.21 4.59
C ASP A 158 -38.49 -13.08 3.72
N GLY A 159 -37.97 -12.92 2.50
CA GLY A 159 -38.35 -11.87 1.57
C GLY A 159 -37.69 -10.52 1.85
N THR A 160 -36.76 -10.44 2.82
CA THR A 160 -36.02 -9.22 3.12
C THR A 160 -34.99 -8.96 2.03
N VAL A 161 -34.93 -7.71 1.58
CA VAL A 161 -33.94 -7.30 0.57
C VAL A 161 -32.58 -7.15 1.22
N GLN A 162 -31.62 -7.92 0.73
CA GLN A 162 -30.22 -7.94 1.14
C GLN A 162 -29.32 -7.39 0.05
N HIS A 163 -28.11 -6.98 0.42
CA HIS A 163 -27.11 -6.44 -0.49
C HIS A 163 -25.79 -7.15 -0.32
N GLY A 164 -25.28 -7.75 -1.42
CA GLY A 164 -24.00 -8.45 -1.45
C GLY A 164 -23.98 -9.75 -0.67
N TYR A 165 -22.87 -10.43 -0.79
CA TYR A 165 -22.61 -11.75 -0.20
C TYR A 165 -21.33 -11.74 0.63
N SER A 166 -20.70 -10.59 0.76
CA SER A 166 -19.36 -10.44 1.33
C SER A 166 -19.36 -9.61 2.60
N THR A 167 -18.30 -9.79 3.39
CA THR A 167 -17.94 -8.85 4.43
C THR A 167 -17.15 -7.70 3.80
N LEU A 168 -17.49 -6.45 4.10
CA LEU A 168 -16.66 -5.27 3.82
C LEU A 168 -15.83 -4.93 5.06
N ASN A 169 -14.94 -5.82 5.47
CA ASN A 169 -14.08 -5.58 6.62
C ASN A 169 -12.78 -4.92 6.18
N SER A 170 -12.52 -3.76 6.73
CA SER A 170 -11.32 -2.97 6.47
C SER A 170 -10.08 -3.49 7.18
N ASP A 171 -10.23 -4.40 8.15
CA ASP A 171 -9.10 -4.91 8.94
C ASP A 171 -9.01 -6.44 8.91
N GLU A 172 -7.78 -6.92 8.83
CA GLU A 172 -7.42 -8.34 8.79
C GLU A 172 -7.89 -9.09 10.05
N ARG A 173 -7.93 -8.41 11.19
CA ARG A 173 -8.34 -9.01 12.47
C ARG A 173 -9.82 -9.40 12.45
N SER A 174 -10.69 -8.55 11.92
CA SER A 174 -12.13 -8.83 11.82
C SER A 174 -12.41 -10.00 10.88
N VAL A 175 -11.70 -10.07 9.75
CA VAL A 175 -11.78 -11.22 8.82
C VAL A 175 -11.35 -12.51 9.53
N LYS A 176 -10.24 -12.47 10.26
CA LYS A 176 -9.73 -13.61 11.01
C LYS A 176 -10.69 -14.09 12.09
N LEU A 177 -11.31 -13.18 12.83
CA LEU A 177 -12.33 -13.51 13.82
C LEU A 177 -13.56 -14.15 13.17
N ALA A 178 -14.02 -13.65 12.02
CA ALA A 178 -15.13 -14.24 11.27
C ALA A 178 -14.80 -15.64 10.74
N GLN A 179 -13.56 -15.89 10.30
CA GLN A 179 -13.07 -17.22 9.91
C GLN A 179 -13.12 -18.19 11.09
N GLN A 180 -12.57 -17.80 12.23
CA GLN A 180 -12.53 -18.64 13.44
C GLN A 180 -13.92 -18.92 14.00
N ALA A 181 -14.83 -17.95 13.94
CA ALA A 181 -16.21 -18.08 14.37
C ALA A 181 -17.11 -18.89 13.42
N GLY A 182 -16.58 -19.37 12.28
CA GLY A 182 -17.37 -20.12 11.29
C GLY A 182 -18.44 -19.28 10.58
N LYS A 183 -18.19 -17.98 10.43
CA LYS A 183 -19.10 -17.02 9.79
C LYS A 183 -18.77 -16.73 8.34
N LEU A 184 -17.64 -17.22 7.84
CA LEU A 184 -17.10 -16.90 6.53
C LEU A 184 -16.87 -18.17 5.72
N GLY A 185 -17.58 -18.31 4.59
CA GLY A 185 -17.51 -19.49 3.73
C GLY A 185 -16.25 -19.56 2.89
N MET A 186 -15.87 -18.44 2.24
CA MET A 186 -14.70 -18.36 1.36
C MET A 186 -13.87 -17.12 1.70
N TYR A 187 -12.57 -17.22 1.48
CA TYR A 187 -11.65 -16.10 1.67
C TYR A 187 -10.35 -16.28 0.89
N SER A 188 -9.72 -15.17 0.53
CA SER A 188 -8.42 -15.17 -0.10
C SER A 188 -7.34 -15.05 0.97
N GLN A 189 -6.31 -15.90 0.90
CA GLN A 189 -5.20 -15.88 1.85
C GLN A 189 -3.90 -16.36 1.22
N TYR A 190 -2.76 -16.00 1.83
CA TYR A 190 -1.46 -16.46 1.37
C TYR A 190 -1.14 -17.90 1.83
N LEU A 191 -0.63 -18.68 0.88
CA LEU A 191 0.11 -19.92 1.11
C LEU A 191 1.60 -19.60 1.03
N GLY A 192 2.37 -20.09 1.99
CA GLY A 192 3.83 -19.97 1.97
C GLY A 192 4.50 -21.29 1.59
N ASP A 193 5.71 -21.20 1.06
CA ASP A 193 6.59 -22.36 0.85
C ASP A 193 7.10 -22.93 2.18
N ASP A 194 7.08 -22.15 3.25
CA ASP A 194 7.50 -22.52 4.61
C ASP A 194 6.33 -22.91 5.52
N ARG A 195 5.11 -22.41 5.26
CA ARG A 195 3.95 -22.62 6.14
C ARG A 195 2.62 -22.65 5.40
N MET A 196 1.65 -23.36 5.97
CA MET A 196 0.27 -23.22 5.57
C MET A 196 -0.28 -21.87 6.05
N GLY A 197 -0.99 -21.15 5.19
CA GLY A 197 -1.72 -19.96 5.59
C GLY A 197 -2.95 -20.32 6.44
N GLY A 198 -3.34 -19.39 7.33
CA GLY A 198 -4.57 -19.50 8.09
C GLY A 198 -4.44 -20.06 9.50
N GLU A 199 -5.46 -19.79 10.31
CA GLU A 199 -5.55 -20.18 11.73
C GLU A 199 -6.73 -21.13 12.01
N VAL A 200 -7.45 -21.55 10.96
CA VAL A 200 -8.56 -22.49 11.07
C VAL A 200 -8.02 -23.91 11.04
N ASP A 201 -8.72 -24.84 11.69
CA ASP A 201 -8.36 -26.26 11.65
C ASP A 201 -8.22 -26.74 10.20
N PRO A 202 -7.04 -27.24 9.80
CA PRO A 202 -6.80 -27.73 8.45
C PRO A 202 -7.79 -28.78 7.95
N ALA A 203 -8.38 -29.56 8.83
CA ALA A 203 -9.40 -30.55 8.47
C ALA A 203 -10.69 -29.91 7.93
N LEU A 204 -11.00 -28.70 8.39
CA LEU A 204 -12.21 -27.96 7.99
C LEU A 204 -11.99 -27.06 6.78
N VAL A 205 -10.74 -26.95 6.29
CA VAL A 205 -10.38 -26.01 5.23
C VAL A 205 -10.06 -26.74 3.94
N GLY A 206 -10.64 -26.28 2.85
CA GLY A 206 -10.20 -26.60 1.50
C GLY A 206 -9.37 -25.45 0.92
N ILE A 207 -8.45 -25.76 0.00
CA ILE A 207 -7.56 -24.80 -0.65
C ILE A 207 -7.54 -25.08 -2.14
N ALA A 208 -7.77 -24.06 -2.96
CA ALA A 208 -7.74 -24.13 -4.42
C ALA A 208 -7.02 -22.91 -5.01
N PRO A 209 -6.56 -22.99 -6.26
CA PRO A 209 -6.17 -21.82 -7.02
C PRO A 209 -7.31 -20.80 -7.08
N PHE A 210 -6.95 -19.53 -7.31
CA PHE A 210 -7.96 -18.50 -7.49
C PHE A 210 -8.85 -18.84 -8.72
N PRO A 211 -10.19 -18.65 -8.65
CA PRO A 211 -11.10 -19.02 -9.72
C PRO A 211 -10.82 -18.30 -11.04
N ALA A 212 -11.03 -18.99 -12.15
CA ALA A 212 -10.86 -18.40 -13.47
C ALA A 212 -11.85 -17.28 -13.73
N GLY A 213 -11.34 -16.15 -14.19
CA GLY A 213 -12.13 -15.03 -14.68
C GLY A 213 -12.41 -15.11 -16.19
N PRO A 214 -12.89 -14.02 -16.81
CA PRO A 214 -13.18 -13.96 -18.24
C PRO A 214 -12.00 -14.27 -19.16
N SER A 215 -10.76 -14.12 -18.70
CA SER A 215 -9.57 -14.52 -19.47
C SER A 215 -9.41 -16.05 -19.61
N GLY A 216 -10.24 -16.84 -18.95
CA GLY A 216 -10.13 -18.31 -18.88
C GLY A 216 -9.05 -18.79 -17.91
N ARG A 217 -8.41 -17.90 -17.15
CA ARG A 217 -7.36 -18.22 -16.17
C ARG A 217 -7.68 -17.62 -14.82
N GLY A 218 -7.38 -18.37 -13.77
CA GLY A 218 -7.29 -17.84 -12.42
C GLY A 218 -5.90 -17.27 -12.21
N ALA A 219 -5.78 -15.97 -12.07
CA ALA A 219 -4.51 -15.32 -11.77
C ALA A 219 -4.47 -14.87 -10.32
N THR A 220 -3.30 -14.89 -9.74
CA THR A 220 -3.09 -14.53 -8.35
C THR A 220 -1.75 -13.84 -8.15
N GLU A 221 -1.57 -13.28 -6.98
CA GLU A 221 -0.33 -12.61 -6.58
C GLU A 221 0.72 -13.63 -6.15
N ILE A 222 1.95 -13.45 -6.65
CA ILE A 222 3.15 -14.06 -6.12
C ILE A 222 3.96 -13.00 -5.41
N ASN A 223 4.33 -13.27 -4.18
CA ASN A 223 5.16 -12.42 -3.37
C ASN A 223 6.36 -13.21 -2.82
N ALA A 224 7.38 -12.51 -2.35
CA ALA A 224 8.53 -13.10 -1.66
C ALA A 224 9.07 -12.13 -0.62
N THR A 225 9.61 -12.65 0.46
CA THR A 225 10.38 -11.83 1.37
C THR A 225 11.72 -11.52 0.72
N LEU A 226 11.97 -10.25 0.43
CA LEU A 226 13.17 -9.78 -0.26
C LEU A 226 14.16 -9.18 0.74
N ASN A 227 15.39 -9.67 0.75
CA ASN A 227 16.48 -9.17 1.56
C ASN A 227 17.57 -8.57 0.67
N GLY A 228 17.91 -7.31 0.90
CA GLY A 228 18.96 -6.60 0.19
C GLY A 228 19.95 -5.94 1.13
N ILE A 229 21.15 -5.65 0.63
CA ILE A 229 22.16 -4.89 1.36
C ILE A 229 21.97 -3.41 1.00
N PHE A 230 21.84 -2.56 2.02
CA PHE A 230 21.66 -1.12 1.79
C PHE A 230 22.87 -0.51 1.08
N ALA A 231 22.64 0.18 -0.03
CA ALA A 231 23.72 0.73 -0.87
C ALA A 231 24.51 1.84 -0.17
N GLY A 232 23.87 2.60 0.72
CA GLY A 232 24.48 3.72 1.45
C GLY A 232 25.26 3.30 2.71
N ILE A 233 25.68 2.04 2.86
CA ILE A 233 26.53 1.61 3.97
C ILE A 233 27.88 2.33 3.93
N VAL A 234 28.17 3.06 5.01
CA VAL A 234 29.46 3.72 5.27
C VAL A 234 30.18 3.04 6.42
N GLY A 235 31.51 3.20 6.49
CA GLY A 235 32.29 2.74 7.64
C GLY A 235 31.85 3.45 8.91
N ARG A 236 31.86 2.73 10.05
CA ARG A 236 31.47 3.26 11.38
C ARG A 236 32.28 2.62 12.49
N ASN A 237 32.32 3.26 13.63
CA ASN A 237 32.92 2.65 14.82
C ASN A 237 31.96 1.59 15.40
N ASN A 238 32.53 0.46 15.87
CA ASN A 238 31.79 -0.54 16.62
C ASN A 238 31.60 -0.12 18.10
N SER A 239 30.98 -0.96 18.91
CA SER A 239 30.73 -0.71 20.35
C SER A 239 32.02 -0.52 21.17
N GLU A 240 33.15 -0.99 20.68
CA GLU A 240 34.48 -0.87 21.31
C GLU A 240 35.26 0.36 20.78
N GLY A 241 34.64 1.22 19.97
CA GLY A 241 35.26 2.41 19.38
C GLY A 241 36.20 2.11 18.17
N LYS A 242 36.30 0.86 17.72
CA LYS A 242 37.16 0.48 16.59
C LYS A 242 36.44 0.73 15.26
N PHE A 243 37.10 1.40 14.33
CA PHE A 243 36.55 1.67 12.99
C PHE A 243 36.40 0.37 12.17
N VAL A 244 35.19 0.17 11.63
CA VAL A 244 34.84 -0.94 10.73
C VAL A 244 34.56 -0.37 9.36
N PRO A 245 35.33 -0.74 8.31
CA PRO A 245 35.09 -0.30 6.93
C PRO A 245 33.74 -0.77 6.40
N ALA A 246 33.14 -0.01 5.49
CA ALA A 246 31.87 -0.33 4.85
C ALA A 246 31.84 -1.73 4.19
N GLU A 247 32.95 -2.17 3.60
CA GLU A 247 33.05 -3.49 2.98
C GLU A 247 32.85 -4.62 4.00
N LYS A 248 33.50 -4.54 5.16
CA LYS A 248 33.31 -5.53 6.24
C LYS A 248 31.87 -5.56 6.76
N ILE A 249 31.20 -4.41 6.78
CA ILE A 249 29.77 -4.35 7.18
C ILE A 249 28.91 -5.02 6.12
N ARG A 250 29.18 -4.79 4.82
CA ARG A 250 28.49 -5.46 3.71
C ARG A 250 28.72 -6.98 3.72
N ASP A 251 29.95 -7.42 3.97
CA ASP A 251 30.27 -8.85 4.08
C ASP A 251 29.52 -9.52 5.25
N ALA A 252 29.42 -8.84 6.38
CA ALA A 252 28.63 -9.33 7.53
C ALA A 252 27.13 -9.39 7.20
N ALA A 253 26.59 -8.37 6.53
CA ALA A 253 25.22 -8.37 6.07
C ALA A 253 24.93 -9.52 5.09
N TRP A 254 25.86 -9.77 4.15
CA TRP A 254 25.75 -10.92 3.24
C TRP A 254 25.74 -12.26 3.98
N LYS A 255 26.65 -12.46 4.93
CA LYS A 255 26.69 -13.69 5.74
C LYS A 255 25.38 -13.95 6.46
N TYR A 256 24.72 -12.89 6.94
CA TYR A 256 23.41 -13.00 7.57
C TYR A 256 22.34 -13.39 6.53
N ILE A 257 22.29 -12.72 5.39
CA ILE A 257 21.30 -13.00 4.32
C ILE A 257 21.48 -14.42 3.79
N SER A 258 22.72 -14.83 3.47
CA SER A 258 23.05 -16.18 3.00
C SER A 258 22.66 -17.24 4.04
N PHE A 259 22.96 -17.01 5.33
CA PHE A 259 22.54 -17.91 6.41
C PHE A 259 21.01 -18.05 6.46
N MET A 260 20.28 -16.93 6.45
CA MET A 260 18.80 -16.95 6.53
C MET A 260 18.15 -17.71 5.36
N ASN A 261 18.80 -17.77 4.21
CA ASN A 261 18.34 -18.50 3.03
C ASN A 261 18.84 -19.98 2.99
N SER A 262 19.78 -20.33 3.85
CA SER A 262 20.40 -21.66 3.85
C SER A 262 19.45 -22.77 4.32
N LYS A 263 19.71 -23.99 3.84
CA LYS A 263 19.02 -25.20 4.33
C LYS A 263 19.13 -25.37 5.85
N ARG A 264 20.26 -24.94 6.44
CA ARG A 264 20.48 -24.98 7.89
C ARG A 264 19.48 -24.09 8.65
N ALA A 265 19.27 -22.85 8.18
CA ALA A 265 18.31 -21.93 8.81
C ALA A 265 16.87 -22.45 8.68
N ARG A 266 16.50 -22.98 7.50
CA ARG A 266 15.19 -23.63 7.28
C ARG A 266 14.97 -24.80 8.23
N LYS A 267 16.01 -25.64 8.42
CA LYS A 267 15.95 -26.75 9.37
C LYS A 267 15.74 -26.27 10.80
N ILE A 268 16.50 -25.28 11.26
CA ILE A 268 16.34 -24.68 12.60
C ILE A 268 14.93 -24.13 12.79
N TYR A 269 14.39 -23.46 11.77
CA TYR A 269 13.02 -22.95 11.79
C TYR A 269 12.00 -24.09 11.95
N ALA A 270 12.12 -25.15 11.13
CA ALA A 270 11.22 -26.30 11.20
C ALA A 270 11.29 -27.00 12.57
N GLU A 271 12.49 -27.26 13.09
CA GLU A 271 12.71 -27.82 14.42
C GLU A 271 12.07 -26.96 15.54
N THR A 272 12.25 -25.65 15.45
CA THR A 272 11.68 -24.70 16.43
C THR A 272 10.15 -24.75 16.40
N MET A 273 9.53 -24.73 15.22
CA MET A 273 8.08 -24.80 15.07
C MET A 273 7.52 -26.12 15.64
N VAL A 274 8.18 -27.24 15.36
CA VAL A 274 7.77 -28.55 15.91
C VAL A 274 7.90 -28.57 17.44
N ASN A 275 9.00 -28.07 18.00
CA ASN A 275 9.23 -28.03 19.43
C ASN A 275 8.24 -27.11 20.17
N LEU A 276 7.73 -26.08 19.51
CA LEU A 276 6.66 -25.21 20.00
C LEU A 276 5.25 -25.79 19.83
N GLY A 277 5.11 -27.03 19.35
CA GLY A 277 3.83 -27.66 19.08
C GLY A 277 3.11 -27.11 17.83
N GLN A 278 3.81 -26.34 16.98
CA GLN A 278 3.26 -25.70 15.79
C GLN A 278 3.65 -26.44 14.50
N GLY A 279 4.07 -27.71 14.59
CA GLY A 279 4.45 -28.50 13.41
C GLY A 279 3.39 -28.58 12.32
N ARG A 280 2.10 -28.55 12.71
CA ARG A 280 0.97 -28.51 11.75
C ARG A 280 0.87 -27.22 10.93
N SER A 281 1.62 -26.17 11.29
CA SER A 281 1.65 -24.90 10.56
C SER A 281 2.74 -24.84 9.50
N LEU A 282 3.69 -25.79 9.51
CA LEU A 282 4.73 -25.90 8.49
C LEU A 282 4.14 -26.40 7.17
N SER A 283 4.71 -25.98 6.04
CA SER A 283 4.28 -26.48 4.73
C SER A 283 4.60 -27.98 4.55
N PRO A 284 3.86 -28.69 3.69
CA PRO A 284 4.18 -30.08 3.33
C PRO A 284 5.60 -30.23 2.79
N THR A 285 6.11 -29.26 2.07
CA THR A 285 7.49 -29.24 1.55
C THR A 285 8.51 -29.30 2.68
N TYR A 286 8.39 -28.43 3.69
CA TYR A 286 9.28 -28.43 4.86
C TYR A 286 9.14 -29.70 5.71
N LEU A 287 7.90 -30.17 5.90
CA LEU A 287 7.65 -31.41 6.65
C LEU A 287 8.37 -32.62 6.03
N ARG A 288 8.37 -32.75 4.70
CA ARG A 288 9.10 -33.82 3.99
C ARG A 288 10.61 -33.59 4.00
N GLU A 289 11.05 -32.36 3.71
CA GLU A 289 12.48 -32.02 3.64
C GLU A 289 13.22 -32.30 4.96
N PHE A 290 12.54 -32.08 6.10
CA PHE A 290 13.15 -32.20 7.42
C PHE A 290 12.65 -33.41 8.23
N GLY A 291 11.82 -34.29 7.63
CA GLY A 291 11.48 -35.59 8.20
C GLY A 291 10.30 -35.59 9.20
N TYR A 292 9.48 -34.54 9.22
CA TYR A 292 8.30 -34.44 10.10
C TYR A 292 7.00 -34.90 9.42
N THR A 293 7.04 -36.06 8.77
CA THR A 293 5.97 -36.55 7.90
C THR A 293 4.66 -36.89 8.64
N GLU A 294 4.72 -37.10 9.94
CA GLU A 294 3.53 -37.33 10.80
C GLU A 294 2.53 -36.18 10.82
N TYR A 295 3.00 -34.95 10.48
CA TYR A 295 2.14 -33.78 10.37
C TYR A 295 1.43 -33.65 9.02
N LEU A 296 1.83 -34.40 7.99
CA LEU A 296 1.23 -34.31 6.64
C LEU A 296 -0.26 -34.64 6.64
N LYS A 297 -0.72 -35.47 7.59
CA LYS A 297 -2.13 -35.82 7.76
C LYS A 297 -3.07 -34.63 8.04
N TYR A 298 -2.53 -33.51 8.47
CA TYR A 298 -3.29 -32.29 8.76
C TYR A 298 -3.48 -31.39 7.54
N PHE A 299 -2.89 -31.73 6.39
CA PHE A 299 -2.96 -30.90 5.20
C PHE A 299 -4.04 -31.38 4.24
N PRO A 300 -4.80 -30.46 3.63
CA PRO A 300 -5.67 -30.80 2.51
C PRO A 300 -4.86 -31.41 1.36
N PRO A 301 -5.32 -32.48 0.74
CA PRO A 301 -4.63 -33.10 -0.41
C PRO A 301 -4.38 -32.13 -1.57
N SER A 302 -5.24 -31.11 -1.70
CA SER A 302 -5.16 -30.09 -2.75
C SER A 302 -4.12 -28.98 -2.50
N TRP A 303 -3.44 -28.96 -1.33
CA TRP A 303 -2.54 -27.87 -0.99
C TRP A 303 -1.41 -27.69 -2.02
N GLU A 304 -0.72 -28.78 -2.36
CA GLU A 304 0.40 -28.71 -3.31
C GLU A 304 -0.07 -28.36 -4.72
N GLN A 305 -1.21 -28.91 -5.14
CA GLN A 305 -1.79 -28.55 -6.42
C GLN A 305 -2.13 -27.05 -6.47
N ALA A 306 -2.79 -26.53 -5.43
CA ALA A 306 -3.13 -25.13 -5.34
C ALA A 306 -1.89 -24.23 -5.34
N PHE A 307 -0.85 -24.60 -4.57
CA PHE A 307 0.39 -23.85 -4.51
C PHE A 307 1.12 -23.84 -5.87
N ASN A 308 1.28 -24.98 -6.52
CA ASN A 308 1.96 -25.08 -7.80
C ASN A 308 1.20 -24.37 -8.91
N GLN A 309 -0.13 -24.51 -8.99
CA GLN A 309 -0.93 -23.79 -9.98
C GLN A 309 -0.92 -22.27 -9.75
N ALA A 310 -0.89 -21.85 -8.48
CA ALA A 310 -0.74 -20.42 -8.16
C ALA A 310 0.64 -19.89 -8.56
N LEU A 311 1.71 -20.69 -8.42
CA LEU A 311 3.04 -20.33 -8.94
C LEU A 311 3.08 -20.21 -10.47
N GLU A 312 2.39 -21.12 -11.19
CA GLU A 312 2.34 -21.12 -12.66
C GLU A 312 1.54 -19.95 -13.22
N ASN A 313 0.40 -19.63 -12.60
CA ASN A 313 -0.54 -18.61 -13.07
C ASN A 313 -0.36 -17.26 -12.36
N GLY A 314 0.50 -17.18 -11.39
CA GLY A 314 0.66 -16.00 -10.57
C GLY A 314 1.44 -14.89 -11.25
N LYS A 315 1.11 -13.67 -10.90
CA LYS A 315 1.82 -12.47 -11.32
C LYS A 315 2.52 -11.84 -10.12
N PRO A 316 3.73 -11.29 -10.31
CA PRO A 316 4.41 -10.57 -9.25
C PRO A 316 3.70 -9.26 -8.97
N GLU A 317 3.81 -8.79 -7.74
CA GLU A 317 3.42 -7.42 -7.42
C GLU A 317 4.11 -6.42 -8.37
N PRO A 318 3.47 -5.27 -8.65
CA PRO A 318 4.10 -4.20 -9.39
C PRO A 318 5.45 -3.79 -8.79
N TYR A 319 6.55 -4.03 -9.50
CA TYR A 319 7.92 -3.89 -8.97
C TYR A 319 8.77 -2.82 -9.66
N GLY A 320 8.25 -2.14 -10.65
CA GLY A 320 8.94 -1.05 -11.35
C GLY A 320 9.08 0.21 -10.48
N ARG A 321 9.78 1.21 -11.02
CA ARG A 321 9.93 2.50 -10.35
C ARG A 321 8.56 3.09 -10.02
N ASN A 322 8.31 3.39 -8.76
CA ASN A 322 7.05 3.93 -8.23
C ASN A 322 5.80 3.07 -8.50
N CYS A 323 5.92 1.85 -9.02
CA CYS A 323 4.78 1.00 -9.36
C CYS A 323 3.87 0.68 -8.17
N GLN A 324 4.39 0.68 -6.95
CA GLN A 324 3.59 0.49 -5.73
C GLN A 324 2.54 1.59 -5.52
N MET A 325 2.71 2.76 -6.14
CA MET A 325 1.69 3.81 -6.12
C MET A 325 0.37 3.37 -6.75
N VAL A 326 0.39 2.36 -7.63
CA VAL A 326 -0.81 1.77 -8.22
C VAL A 326 -1.81 1.32 -7.16
N TYR A 327 -1.37 0.72 -6.07
CA TYR A 327 -2.27 0.27 -5.01
C TYR A 327 -3.08 1.41 -4.40
N ILE A 328 -2.42 2.55 -4.14
CA ILE A 328 -3.07 3.74 -3.57
C ILE A 328 -4.11 4.30 -4.55
N TYR A 329 -3.73 4.42 -5.82
CA TYR A 329 -4.61 5.02 -6.83
C TYR A 329 -5.69 4.08 -7.34
N LEU A 330 -5.48 2.76 -7.25
CA LEU A 330 -6.49 1.76 -7.61
C LEU A 330 -7.56 1.61 -6.51
N THR A 331 -7.25 1.94 -5.26
CA THR A 331 -8.25 2.00 -4.19
C THR A 331 -9.32 3.06 -4.45
N GLN A 332 -8.95 4.23 -4.97
CA GLN A 332 -9.88 5.34 -5.22
C GLN A 332 -11.03 4.99 -6.18
N PRO A 333 -10.78 4.40 -7.38
CA PRO A 333 -11.86 4.00 -8.28
C PRO A 333 -12.76 2.90 -7.69
N ILE A 334 -12.24 2.03 -6.84
CA ILE A 334 -13.04 1.03 -6.13
C ILE A 334 -14.01 1.73 -5.17
N ASP A 335 -13.53 2.68 -4.37
CA ASP A 335 -14.35 3.43 -3.42
C ASP A 335 -15.37 4.32 -4.14
N GLU A 336 -14.98 4.98 -5.26
CA GLU A 336 -15.86 5.80 -6.09
C GLU A 336 -16.98 4.96 -6.70
N ALA A 337 -16.65 3.79 -7.25
CA ALA A 337 -17.62 2.87 -7.83
C ALA A 337 -18.61 2.34 -6.77
N MET A 338 -18.12 1.97 -5.59
CA MET A 338 -18.95 1.56 -4.46
C MET A 338 -19.88 2.68 -4.00
N GLN A 339 -19.42 3.93 -4.00
CA GLN A 339 -20.23 5.07 -3.64
C GLN A 339 -21.33 5.34 -4.69
N LEU A 340 -20.99 5.31 -5.98
CA LEU A 340 -21.96 5.49 -7.06
C LEU A 340 -23.04 4.41 -7.04
N PHE A 341 -22.68 3.18 -6.68
CA PHE A 341 -23.65 2.11 -6.52
C PHE A 341 -24.59 2.41 -5.35
N ARG A 342 -24.06 2.74 -4.17
CA ARG A 342 -24.87 3.10 -2.98
C ARG A 342 -25.80 4.27 -3.24
N ASP A 343 -25.37 5.24 -4.05
CA ASP A 343 -26.16 6.41 -4.45
C ASP A 343 -27.22 6.09 -5.53
N GLY A 344 -27.30 4.83 -6.03
CA GLY A 344 -28.21 4.45 -7.11
C GLY A 344 -27.88 5.11 -8.47
N LYS A 345 -26.64 5.55 -8.66
CA LYS A 345 -26.18 6.24 -9.88
C LYS A 345 -25.61 5.28 -10.92
N LEU A 346 -25.26 4.06 -10.53
CA LEU A 346 -24.88 3.01 -11.48
C LEU A 346 -26.10 2.23 -11.94
N PRO A 347 -26.22 1.91 -13.23
CA PRO A 347 -27.31 1.08 -13.76
C PRO A 347 -27.38 -0.27 -13.07
N GLU A 348 -28.53 -0.61 -12.51
CA GLU A 348 -28.78 -1.91 -11.88
C GLU A 348 -29.31 -2.93 -12.88
N GLY A 349 -29.15 -4.23 -12.56
CA GLY A 349 -29.68 -5.35 -13.33
C GLY A 349 -28.70 -5.88 -14.40
N ASP A 350 -29.11 -7.02 -14.98
CA ASP A 350 -28.29 -7.82 -15.90
C ASP A 350 -28.75 -7.67 -17.38
N SER A 351 -29.61 -6.69 -17.70
CA SER A 351 -29.93 -6.43 -19.10
C SER A 351 -28.64 -6.02 -19.86
N PRO A 352 -28.45 -6.45 -21.11
CA PRO A 352 -27.25 -6.12 -21.89
C PRO A 352 -26.97 -4.61 -21.94
N GLU A 353 -28.01 -3.79 -22.06
CA GLU A 353 -27.90 -2.33 -22.11
C GLU A 353 -27.45 -1.73 -20.76
N ALA A 354 -28.03 -2.18 -19.65
CA ALA A 354 -27.66 -1.71 -18.32
C ALA A 354 -26.23 -2.12 -17.97
N LYS A 355 -25.85 -3.35 -18.29
CA LYS A 355 -24.50 -3.87 -18.10
C LYS A 355 -23.48 -3.07 -18.91
N GLU A 356 -23.75 -2.83 -20.21
CA GLU A 356 -22.84 -2.09 -21.07
C GLU A 356 -22.63 -0.66 -20.56
N LYS A 357 -23.71 0.05 -20.24
CA LYS A 357 -23.65 1.40 -19.69
C LYS A 357 -22.90 1.44 -18.35
N ARG A 358 -23.10 0.45 -17.48
CA ARG A 358 -22.38 0.35 -16.20
C ARG A 358 -20.88 0.14 -16.44
N LEU A 359 -20.53 -0.74 -17.36
CA LEU A 359 -19.13 -1.00 -17.71
C LEU A 359 -18.44 0.23 -18.33
N ASP A 360 -19.15 1.03 -19.14
CA ASP A 360 -18.63 2.29 -19.68
C ASP A 360 -18.29 3.28 -18.56
N MET A 361 -19.20 3.45 -17.60
CA MET A 361 -18.98 4.33 -16.46
C MET A 361 -17.80 3.86 -15.59
N LEU A 362 -17.70 2.56 -15.32
CA LEU A 362 -16.60 1.99 -14.54
C LEU A 362 -15.27 2.13 -15.27
N GLN A 363 -15.25 1.95 -16.59
CA GLN A 363 -14.04 2.15 -17.41
C GLN A 363 -13.59 3.61 -17.40
N GLU A 364 -14.51 4.56 -17.46
CA GLU A 364 -14.19 5.99 -17.37
C GLU A 364 -13.53 6.34 -16.02
N ILE A 365 -14.07 5.84 -14.90
CA ILE A 365 -13.52 6.00 -13.58
C ILE A 365 -12.09 5.43 -13.51
N LEU A 366 -11.91 4.20 -13.99
CA LEU A 366 -10.61 3.54 -14.01
C LEU A 366 -9.60 4.29 -14.90
N LYS A 367 -10.01 4.76 -16.08
CA LYS A 367 -9.16 5.53 -17.00
C LYS A 367 -8.73 6.86 -16.39
N LYS A 368 -9.64 7.54 -15.71
CA LYS A 368 -9.34 8.77 -14.96
C LYS A 368 -8.32 8.52 -13.84
N ALA A 369 -8.49 7.43 -13.10
CA ALA A 369 -7.54 7.02 -12.07
C ALA A 369 -6.19 6.59 -12.65
N GLU A 370 -6.17 5.86 -13.77
CA GLU A 370 -4.95 5.49 -14.50
C GLU A 370 -4.15 6.71 -14.92
N ASN A 371 -4.80 7.72 -15.51
CA ASN A 371 -4.14 8.96 -15.91
C ASN A 371 -3.52 9.71 -14.71
N ARG A 372 -4.22 9.76 -13.56
CA ARG A 372 -3.69 10.30 -12.31
C ARG A 372 -2.49 9.50 -11.81
N THR A 373 -2.58 8.18 -11.86
CA THR A 373 -1.49 7.28 -11.46
C THR A 373 -0.26 7.51 -12.33
N ASN A 374 -0.41 7.59 -13.64
CA ASN A 374 0.68 7.84 -14.58
C ASN A 374 1.33 9.20 -14.37
N ALA A 375 0.55 10.24 -14.13
CA ALA A 375 1.07 11.57 -13.80
C ALA A 375 1.94 11.55 -12.52
N ARG A 376 1.62 10.71 -11.55
CA ARG A 376 2.36 10.58 -10.28
C ARG A 376 3.51 9.57 -10.34
N MET A 377 3.32 8.43 -11.00
CA MET A 377 4.33 7.38 -11.08
C MET A 377 5.53 7.77 -11.95
N ILE A 378 5.24 8.38 -13.08
CA ILE A 378 6.22 8.62 -14.15
C ILE A 378 6.64 10.09 -14.15
N GLY A 379 5.82 10.96 -13.54
CA GLY A 379 5.96 12.40 -13.70
C GLY A 379 5.65 12.84 -15.14
N HIS A 380 4.91 12.03 -15.88
CA HIS A 380 4.57 12.30 -17.27
C HIS A 380 3.36 13.25 -17.32
N ILE A 381 3.66 14.52 -17.25
CA ILE A 381 2.72 15.58 -17.60
C ILE A 381 3.12 16.05 -18.99
N GLU A 382 2.16 16.21 -19.90
CA GLU A 382 2.45 16.78 -21.21
C GLU A 382 3.27 18.09 -21.06
N PRO A 383 4.32 18.30 -21.88
CA PRO A 383 5.21 19.45 -21.70
C PRO A 383 4.48 20.80 -21.65
N GLN A 384 3.41 20.97 -22.40
CA GLN A 384 2.59 22.19 -22.38
C GLN A 384 1.83 22.37 -21.05
N GLU A 385 1.26 21.29 -20.52
CA GLU A 385 0.56 21.31 -19.24
C GLU A 385 1.55 21.52 -18.09
N GLN A 386 2.73 20.90 -18.14
CA GLN A 386 3.78 21.11 -17.16
C GLN A 386 4.23 22.58 -17.12
N GLN A 387 4.46 23.19 -18.29
CA GLN A 387 4.84 24.59 -18.39
C GLN A 387 3.76 25.52 -17.81
N LYS A 388 2.49 25.26 -18.08
CA LYS A 388 1.35 25.98 -17.52
C LYS A 388 1.32 25.86 -16.00
N ARG A 389 1.44 24.65 -15.47
CA ARG A 389 1.44 24.38 -14.01
C ARG A 389 2.60 25.06 -13.31
N THR A 390 3.80 24.98 -13.87
CA THR A 390 4.98 25.65 -13.31
C THR A 390 4.83 27.17 -13.35
N THR A 391 4.25 27.74 -14.43
CA THR A 391 3.97 29.17 -14.51
C THR A 391 3.00 29.62 -13.41
N VAL A 392 1.90 28.89 -13.21
CA VAL A 392 0.95 29.18 -12.13
C VAL A 392 1.62 29.07 -10.75
N ALA A 393 2.45 28.05 -10.54
CA ALA A 393 3.19 27.86 -9.30
C ALA A 393 4.15 29.05 -9.01
N ILE A 394 4.84 29.57 -10.03
CA ILE A 394 5.70 30.77 -9.89
C ILE A 394 4.87 32.00 -9.50
N ILE A 395 3.73 32.23 -10.14
CA ILE A 395 2.85 33.36 -9.82
C ILE A 395 2.39 33.26 -8.36
N VAL A 396 1.92 32.08 -7.93
CA VAL A 396 1.49 31.84 -6.54
C VAL A 396 2.66 32.04 -5.56
N ALA A 397 3.85 31.56 -5.88
CA ALA A 397 5.05 31.77 -5.06
C ALA A 397 5.38 33.26 -4.90
N ILE A 398 5.27 34.07 -5.97
CA ILE A 398 5.46 35.51 -5.92
C ILE A 398 4.41 36.17 -5.01
N ILE A 399 3.15 35.79 -5.14
CA ILE A 399 2.07 36.33 -4.28
C ILE A 399 2.35 36.00 -2.81
N ILE A 400 2.72 34.75 -2.50
CA ILE A 400 3.09 34.35 -1.14
C ILE A 400 4.28 35.19 -0.63
N ALA A 401 5.33 35.36 -1.42
CA ALA A 401 6.49 36.17 -1.06
C ALA A 401 6.08 37.64 -0.80
N CYS A 402 5.23 38.23 -1.62
CA CYS A 402 4.70 39.59 -1.42
C CYS A 402 3.91 39.71 -0.11
N VAL A 403 3.06 38.71 0.21
CA VAL A 403 2.32 38.67 1.48
C VAL A 403 3.27 38.58 2.67
N PHE A 404 4.29 37.71 2.61
CA PHE A 404 5.30 37.64 3.66
C PHE A 404 6.06 38.98 3.83
N CYS A 405 6.50 39.58 2.75
CA CYS A 405 7.17 40.90 2.78
C CYS A 405 6.26 41.96 3.41
N PHE A 406 4.97 41.97 3.06
CA PHE A 406 3.99 42.90 3.64
C PHE A 406 3.80 42.65 5.14
N VAL A 407 3.68 41.39 5.57
CA VAL A 407 3.55 41.04 7.00
C VAL A 407 4.81 41.47 7.76
N ILE A 408 6.01 41.13 7.25
CA ILE A 408 7.30 41.54 7.86
C ILE A 408 7.39 43.05 7.96
N TYR A 409 7.03 43.77 6.91
CA TYR A 409 7.01 45.25 6.91
C TYR A 409 6.08 45.79 8.00
N ASN A 410 4.87 45.24 8.14
CA ASN A 410 3.92 45.68 9.18
C ASN A 410 4.46 45.38 10.59
N ILE A 411 5.00 44.17 10.80
CA ILE A 411 5.64 43.80 12.06
C ILE A 411 6.77 44.80 12.40
N TRP A 412 7.67 45.04 11.43
CA TRP A 412 8.75 46.00 11.61
C TRP A 412 8.23 47.40 11.91
N LYS A 413 7.15 47.85 11.25
CA LYS A 413 6.54 49.18 11.48
C LYS A 413 5.92 49.27 12.88
N VAL A 414 5.26 48.21 13.37
CA VAL A 414 4.61 48.18 14.70
C VAL A 414 5.65 48.13 15.82
N PHE A 415 6.66 47.30 15.66
CA PHE A 415 7.70 47.08 16.69
C PHE A 415 8.88 48.06 16.59
N SER A 416 8.93 48.95 15.57
CA SER A 416 9.95 50.00 15.53
C SER A 416 9.77 50.97 16.68
N PRO A 417 10.79 51.18 17.52
CA PRO A 417 10.70 52.06 18.67
C PRO A 417 10.39 53.50 18.23
N LYS A 418 9.34 54.07 18.83
CA LYS A 418 8.96 55.48 18.64
C LYS A 418 9.32 56.23 19.92
N ASP A 419 9.80 57.47 19.75
CA ASP A 419 10.01 58.35 20.89
C ASP A 419 8.64 58.87 21.39
N SER A 420 8.31 58.55 22.66
CA SER A 420 7.03 58.92 23.28
C SER A 420 6.75 60.41 23.29
N TYR A 421 7.78 61.24 23.18
CA TYR A 421 7.65 62.73 23.28
C TYR A 421 7.64 63.42 21.93
N SER A 422 8.37 62.94 20.93
CA SER A 422 8.54 63.64 19.64
C SER A 422 7.91 62.91 18.46
N GLY A 423 7.40 61.72 18.63
CA GLY A 423 6.86 60.85 17.55
C GLY A 423 7.91 60.45 16.49
N LYS A 424 9.15 60.84 16.63
CA LYS A 424 10.25 60.46 15.73
C LYS A 424 10.71 59.03 16.05
N LYS A 425 11.09 58.28 15.00
CA LYS A 425 11.65 56.93 15.16
C LYS A 425 12.95 57.01 15.96
N ARG A 426 12.98 56.36 17.13
CA ARG A 426 14.20 56.19 17.92
C ARG A 426 15.02 55.07 17.30
N GLY A 427 16.28 55.35 16.99
CA GLY A 427 17.19 54.31 16.54
C GLY A 427 17.44 53.24 17.61
N TRP A 428 17.86 52.08 17.18
CA TRP A 428 18.25 50.99 18.08
C TRP A 428 19.48 51.38 18.89
N ASP A 429 19.31 51.50 20.22
CA ASP A 429 20.35 51.95 21.13
C ASP A 429 21.15 50.75 21.67
N PHE A 430 21.92 50.09 20.75
CA PHE A 430 22.73 48.92 21.09
C PHE A 430 23.75 49.20 22.20
N LYS A 431 24.38 50.37 22.19
CA LYS A 431 25.39 50.70 23.20
C LYS A 431 24.81 50.82 24.63
N ARG A 432 23.60 51.33 24.75
CA ARG A 432 22.94 51.51 26.05
C ARG A 432 22.32 50.23 26.60
N ASN A 433 21.84 49.33 25.73
CA ASN A 433 21.07 48.13 26.10
C ASN A 433 21.82 46.81 25.80
N TRP A 434 23.14 46.86 25.63
CA TRP A 434 23.95 45.70 25.23
C TRP A 434 23.82 44.51 26.15
N LEU A 435 23.66 44.74 27.47
CA LEU A 435 23.49 43.67 28.46
C LEU A 435 22.15 42.92 28.27
N GLY A 436 21.07 43.66 27.92
CA GLY A 436 19.78 43.08 27.60
C GLY A 436 19.86 42.18 26.36
N TYR A 437 20.56 42.64 25.32
CA TYR A 437 20.77 41.82 24.12
C TYR A 437 21.63 40.58 24.41
N LEU A 438 22.66 40.72 25.25
CA LEU A 438 23.53 39.60 25.65
C LEU A 438 22.73 38.50 26.36
N ILE A 439 21.84 38.88 27.26
CA ILE A 439 20.97 37.95 27.98
C ILE A 439 19.97 37.23 27.04
N MET A 440 19.57 37.90 25.97
CA MET A 440 18.66 37.32 24.97
C MET A 440 19.37 36.31 24.01
N ILE A 441 20.70 36.39 23.85
CA ILE A 441 21.45 35.54 22.92
C ILE A 441 21.17 34.07 23.08
N PRO A 442 21.20 33.45 24.29
CA PRO A 442 20.95 32.04 24.45
C PRO A 442 19.56 31.62 23.94
N ALA A 443 18.53 32.41 24.24
CA ALA A 443 17.16 32.16 23.76
C ALA A 443 17.07 32.32 22.23
N LEU A 444 17.67 33.36 21.67
CA LEU A 444 17.69 33.59 20.22
C LEU A 444 18.45 32.48 19.49
N VAL A 445 19.59 32.05 20.01
CA VAL A 445 20.37 30.93 19.45
C VAL A 445 19.58 29.62 19.54
N SER A 446 18.91 29.36 20.67
CA SER A 446 18.04 28.19 20.81
C SER A 446 16.91 28.18 19.77
N ILE A 447 16.20 29.31 19.60
CA ILE A 447 15.14 29.46 18.59
C ILE A 447 15.72 29.30 17.18
N LEU A 448 16.88 29.88 16.89
CA LEU A 448 17.52 29.76 15.58
C LEU A 448 17.87 28.31 15.25
N LEU A 449 18.48 27.59 16.20
CA LEU A 449 18.94 26.22 15.99
C LEU A 449 17.80 25.20 15.95
N TRP A 450 16.80 25.34 16.83
CA TRP A 450 15.75 24.33 16.96
C TRP A 450 14.49 24.62 16.14
N THR A 451 14.28 25.88 15.71
CA THR A 451 13.09 26.27 14.94
C THR A 451 13.46 26.67 13.52
N TYR A 452 14.34 27.66 13.38
CA TYR A 452 14.62 28.23 12.05
C TYR A 452 15.54 27.36 11.19
N TYR A 453 16.55 26.74 11.77
CA TYR A 453 17.47 25.89 11.01
C TYR A 453 16.77 24.68 10.39
N PRO A 454 15.98 23.85 11.13
CA PRO A 454 15.21 22.76 10.53
C PRO A 454 14.20 23.25 9.49
N MET A 455 13.56 24.39 9.74
CA MET A 455 12.61 24.99 8.80
C MET A 455 13.28 25.41 7.48
N LEU A 456 14.45 26.05 7.54
CA LEU A 456 15.22 26.43 6.35
C LEU A 456 15.72 25.20 5.59
N THR A 457 16.23 24.18 6.30
CA THR A 457 16.68 22.93 5.69
C THR A 457 15.51 22.20 5.03
N GLY A 458 14.36 22.11 5.71
CA GLY A 458 13.14 21.57 5.14
C GLY A 458 12.64 22.35 3.92
N SER A 459 12.78 23.68 3.93
CA SER A 459 12.41 24.53 2.78
C SER A 459 13.27 24.28 1.55
N GLN A 460 14.52 23.84 1.70
CA GLN A 460 15.35 23.43 0.55
C GLN A 460 14.80 22.20 -0.15
N LEU A 461 14.21 21.25 0.61
CA LEU A 461 13.61 20.04 0.05
C LEU A 461 12.42 20.36 -0.86
N PHE A 462 11.74 21.47 -0.62
CA PHE A 462 10.66 21.96 -1.48
C PHE A 462 11.08 22.14 -2.95
N PHE A 463 12.33 22.52 -3.19
CA PHE A 463 12.88 22.74 -4.52
C PHE A 463 13.57 21.53 -5.11
N GLN A 464 13.53 20.38 -4.44
CA GLN A 464 14.28 19.18 -4.82
C GLN A 464 13.37 17.97 -4.98
N ASP A 465 13.67 17.11 -5.95
CA ASP A 465 13.24 15.70 -5.98
C ASP A 465 14.15 14.96 -4.98
N TYR A 466 13.75 15.01 -3.70
CA TYR A 466 14.55 14.48 -2.60
C TYR A 466 14.60 12.96 -2.65
N ARG A 467 15.80 12.41 -2.58
CA ARG A 467 16.05 10.98 -2.53
C ARG A 467 16.79 10.61 -1.26
N VAL A 468 16.26 9.65 -0.52
CA VAL A 468 16.93 9.11 0.66
C VAL A 468 18.23 8.39 0.28
N VAL A 469 18.27 7.81 -0.91
CA VAL A 469 19.43 7.10 -1.48
C VAL A 469 19.74 7.67 -2.87
N GLY A 470 20.97 8.14 -3.06
CA GLY A 470 21.42 8.79 -4.29
C GLY A 470 21.32 10.32 -4.25
N ASP A 471 21.70 10.96 -5.34
CA ASP A 471 21.71 12.43 -5.42
C ASP A 471 20.30 12.99 -5.61
N SER A 472 19.93 13.96 -4.79
CA SER A 472 18.69 14.72 -4.94
C SER A 472 18.81 15.69 -6.12
N ARG A 473 17.79 15.75 -6.95
CA ARG A 473 17.76 16.59 -8.14
C ARG A 473 16.98 17.87 -7.88
N TRP A 474 17.53 19.00 -8.30
CA TRP A 474 16.83 20.30 -8.23
C TRP A 474 15.69 20.34 -9.27
N VAL A 475 14.45 20.60 -8.82
CA VAL A 475 13.24 20.63 -9.67
C VAL A 475 12.51 21.98 -9.64
N GLY A 476 13.08 23.00 -9.00
CA GLY A 476 12.49 24.33 -8.94
C GLY A 476 11.11 24.32 -8.27
N PHE A 477 10.08 24.82 -8.97
CA PHE A 477 8.71 24.94 -8.46
C PHE A 477 7.81 23.76 -8.81
N ASP A 478 8.32 22.66 -9.35
CA ASP A 478 7.51 21.52 -9.78
C ASP A 478 6.78 20.86 -8.59
N ASN A 479 7.38 20.84 -7.41
CA ASN A 479 6.71 20.35 -6.20
C ASN A 479 5.51 21.24 -5.81
N LEU A 480 5.66 22.58 -5.91
CA LEU A 480 4.54 23.50 -5.68
C LEU A 480 3.44 23.31 -6.72
N ALA A 481 3.82 23.16 -7.97
CA ALA A 481 2.87 22.86 -9.04
C ALA A 481 2.10 21.55 -8.74
N GLY A 482 2.79 20.50 -8.31
CA GLY A 482 2.18 19.23 -7.89
C GLY A 482 1.16 19.41 -6.78
N VAL A 483 1.44 20.23 -5.79
CA VAL A 483 0.52 20.52 -4.68
C VAL A 483 -0.67 21.35 -5.14
N LEU A 484 -0.45 22.42 -5.89
CA LEU A 484 -1.53 23.32 -6.35
C LEU A 484 -2.54 22.65 -7.28
N PHE A 485 -2.12 21.66 -8.03
CA PHE A 485 -2.97 20.90 -8.96
C PHE A 485 -3.40 19.52 -8.40
N SER A 486 -3.26 19.31 -7.08
CA SER A 486 -3.73 18.09 -6.40
C SER A 486 -5.13 18.31 -5.84
N ASP A 487 -6.10 17.55 -6.34
CA ASP A 487 -7.48 17.57 -5.82
C ASP A 487 -7.52 17.12 -4.34
N GLU A 488 -6.66 16.15 -3.98
CA GLU A 488 -6.55 15.64 -2.61
C GLU A 488 -6.09 16.73 -1.63
N TRP A 489 -5.14 17.58 -2.07
CA TRP A 489 -4.65 18.71 -1.28
C TRP A 489 -5.79 19.70 -0.96
N TRP A 490 -6.55 20.08 -1.97
CA TRP A 490 -7.67 21.01 -1.79
C TRP A 490 -8.78 20.41 -0.94
N SER A 491 -9.09 19.12 -1.13
CA SER A 491 -10.04 18.39 -0.28
C SER A 491 -9.58 18.33 1.17
N ALA A 492 -8.29 18.06 1.41
CA ALA A 492 -7.71 18.03 2.76
C ALA A 492 -7.76 19.42 3.42
N ILE A 493 -7.40 20.49 2.70
CA ILE A 493 -7.52 21.87 3.20
C ILE A 493 -8.98 22.19 3.55
N TRP A 494 -9.91 21.86 2.66
CA TRP A 494 -11.33 22.14 2.90
C TRP A 494 -11.87 21.39 4.11
N ASN A 495 -11.52 20.12 4.26
CA ASN A 495 -11.90 19.32 5.41
C ASN A 495 -11.29 19.86 6.71
N THR A 496 -10.01 20.27 6.68
CA THR A 496 -9.34 20.90 7.82
C THR A 496 -10.04 22.20 8.20
N PHE A 497 -10.39 23.03 7.23
CA PHE A 497 -11.11 24.28 7.46
C PHE A 497 -12.50 24.02 8.06
N ARG A 498 -13.26 23.09 7.52
CA ARG A 498 -14.57 22.69 8.08
C ARG A 498 -14.43 22.20 9.51
N TYR A 499 -13.46 21.31 9.77
CA TYR A 499 -13.20 20.80 11.12
C TYR A 499 -12.81 21.92 12.08
N MET A 500 -11.94 22.82 11.67
CA MET A 500 -11.55 23.99 12.45
C MET A 500 -12.75 24.87 12.78
N MET A 501 -13.62 25.17 11.81
CA MET A 501 -14.82 25.97 12.01
C MET A 501 -15.78 25.29 13.00
N PHE A 502 -16.02 23.99 12.87
CA PHE A 502 -16.85 23.27 13.84
C PHE A 502 -16.24 23.26 15.24
N THR A 503 -14.94 23.01 15.35
CA THR A 503 -14.26 22.96 16.64
C THR A 503 -14.25 24.33 17.33
N LEU A 504 -13.99 25.40 16.58
CA LEU A 504 -14.03 26.76 17.13
C LEU A 504 -15.45 27.16 17.53
N THR A 505 -16.45 26.90 16.69
CA THR A 505 -17.82 27.28 16.97
C THR A 505 -18.39 26.50 18.15
N LEU A 506 -18.30 25.18 18.14
CA LEU A 506 -18.87 24.34 19.21
C LEU A 506 -18.01 24.40 20.48
N GLY A 507 -16.68 24.35 20.34
CA GLY A 507 -15.78 24.37 21.48
C GLY A 507 -15.73 25.72 22.20
N PHE A 508 -16.00 26.82 21.51
CA PHE A 508 -16.03 28.16 22.10
C PHE A 508 -17.41 28.56 22.58
N LEU A 509 -18.45 28.36 21.78
CA LEU A 509 -19.83 28.79 22.11
C LEU A 509 -20.48 27.90 23.19
N ALA A 510 -20.30 26.59 23.12
CA ALA A 510 -20.97 25.69 24.06
C ALA A 510 -20.56 25.92 25.53
N PRO A 511 -19.28 26.09 25.90
CA PRO A 511 -18.92 26.46 27.26
C PRO A 511 -19.46 27.81 27.72
N ILE A 512 -19.49 28.81 26.82
CA ILE A 512 -20.05 30.15 27.15
C ILE A 512 -21.56 30.06 27.40
N VAL A 513 -22.31 29.40 26.52
CA VAL A 513 -23.75 29.19 26.69
C VAL A 513 -24.02 28.43 28.00
N LEU A 514 -23.25 27.37 28.26
CA LEU A 514 -23.39 26.61 29.49
C LEU A 514 -23.09 27.46 30.73
N ALA A 515 -22.04 28.28 30.69
CA ALA A 515 -21.68 29.18 31.79
C ALA A 515 -22.80 30.22 32.06
N ILE A 516 -23.40 30.79 31.02
CA ILE A 516 -24.51 31.72 31.13
C ILE A 516 -25.74 31.01 31.72
N LEU A 517 -26.10 29.83 31.21
CA LEU A 517 -27.22 29.04 31.70
C LEU A 517 -27.07 28.65 33.19
N LEU A 518 -25.86 28.26 33.59
CA LEU A 518 -25.55 27.92 34.97
C LEU A 518 -25.61 29.12 35.91
N GLN A 519 -25.34 30.34 35.40
CA GLN A 519 -25.41 31.58 36.16
C GLN A 519 -26.86 32.03 36.36
N GLU A 520 -27.75 31.69 35.43
CA GLU A 520 -29.20 32.02 35.49
C GLU A 520 -29.99 31.00 36.33
N VAL A 521 -29.45 29.84 36.66
CA VAL A 521 -30.09 28.88 37.56
C VAL A 521 -29.96 29.40 38.98
N SER A 522 -31.01 30.05 39.46
CA SER A 522 -31.18 30.50 40.84
C SER A 522 -31.18 29.27 41.78
N HIS A 523 -30.31 29.26 42.78
CA HIS A 523 -30.31 28.26 43.85
C HIS A 523 -31.54 28.34 44.71
#